data_df46a896973ac13b96e26a90d34b5a9d
#
_entry.id   df46a896973ac13b96e26a90d34b5a9d
#
_cell.length_a   1.000
_cell.length_b   1.000
_cell.length_c   1.000
_cell.angle_alpha   90.00
_cell.angle_beta   90.00
_cell.angle_gamma   90.00
#
_symmetry.space_group_name_H-M   'P 1'
#
loop_
_entity.id
_entity.type
_entity.pdbx_description
1 polymer ?
#
loop_
_entity_poly.entity_id
_entity_poly.type
_entity_poly.pdbx_seq_one_letter_code
_entity_poly.pdbx_strand_id
1 'polypeptide(L)'
;MSGLEFRDLVGIAEMNAAEELQRIVWGRQDTPDPADLMMVIQQEGGLAAGAFQDGQLMGYVFGFPTREAGVQHSHRLAVHPDARGSGLGLKLKWHQRDWCLARGIKLVRWTYDPLRAVNANLNINRLGGVASTYLKDYYGEMAGINEGAPSDRLLVNWRLDSERVSERVSNGSGTEPERISSVRISIPENFDMLLKSDRERALSERLRVRDLMVSHFADGFEIRGFDNATREYILARR
;
A
#
# COMPACT_ATOMS: atom_id res chain seq x y z
N MET A 1 -24.13 -15.34 11.62
CA MET A 1 -23.13 -14.82 10.64
C MET A 1 -21.78 -15.09 11.26
N SER A 2 -20.98 -16.01 10.70
CA SER A 2 -19.63 -16.25 11.16
C SER A 2 -18.81 -14.99 10.93
N GLY A 3 -18.10 -14.56 11.97
CA GLY A 3 -17.27 -13.35 11.91
C GLY A 3 -16.05 -13.57 11.02
N LEU A 4 -15.49 -12.50 10.50
CA LEU A 4 -14.16 -12.50 9.87
C LEU A 4 -13.10 -12.88 10.92
N GLU A 5 -12.32 -13.90 10.61
CA GLU A 5 -11.18 -14.34 11.41
C GLU A 5 -9.88 -13.84 10.77
N PHE A 6 -9.02 -13.17 11.56
CA PHE A 6 -7.71 -12.71 11.14
C PHE A 6 -6.64 -13.57 11.84
N ARG A 7 -5.81 -14.27 11.07
CA ARG A 7 -4.76 -15.12 11.61
C ARG A 7 -3.64 -15.34 10.59
N ASP A 8 -2.52 -15.87 11.07
CA ASP A 8 -1.44 -16.32 10.20
C ASP A 8 -1.93 -17.47 9.30
N LEU A 9 -1.41 -17.53 8.07
CA LEU A 9 -1.63 -18.66 7.16
C LEU A 9 -0.88 -19.88 7.68
N VAL A 10 -1.51 -21.06 7.60
CA VAL A 10 -0.95 -22.30 8.13
C VAL A 10 -0.78 -23.32 7.00
N GLY A 11 0.47 -23.76 6.82
CA GLY A 11 0.83 -24.81 5.88
C GLY A 11 0.67 -24.41 4.41
N ILE A 12 1.12 -25.33 3.55
CA ILE A 12 1.21 -25.05 2.11
C ILE A 12 -0.15 -24.85 1.43
N ALA A 13 -1.21 -25.46 1.96
CA ALA A 13 -2.56 -25.33 1.37
C ALA A 13 -3.10 -23.91 1.45
N GLU A 14 -2.92 -23.22 2.59
CA GLU A 14 -3.36 -21.83 2.74
C GLU A 14 -2.41 -20.86 2.02
N MET A 15 -1.12 -21.17 1.89
CA MET A 15 -0.20 -20.40 1.04
C MET A 15 -0.60 -20.52 -0.45
N ASN A 16 -1.00 -21.70 -0.92
CA ASN A 16 -1.54 -21.88 -2.27
C ASN A 16 -2.82 -21.10 -2.47
N ALA A 17 -3.70 -21.00 -1.47
CA ALA A 17 -4.90 -20.17 -1.54
C ALA A 17 -4.54 -18.67 -1.66
N ALA A 18 -3.50 -18.21 -0.97
CA ALA A 18 -3.00 -16.85 -1.12
C ALA A 18 -2.36 -16.60 -2.49
N GLU A 19 -1.63 -17.58 -3.04
CA GLU A 19 -1.09 -17.51 -4.41
C GLU A 19 -2.22 -17.44 -5.46
N GLU A 20 -3.27 -18.23 -5.31
CA GLU A 20 -4.44 -18.17 -6.22
C GLU A 20 -5.20 -16.85 -6.07
N LEU A 21 -5.34 -16.32 -4.84
CA LEU A 21 -5.95 -15.00 -4.62
C LEU A 21 -5.19 -13.88 -5.36
N GLN A 22 -3.87 -13.99 -5.49
CA GLN A 22 -3.09 -13.04 -6.28
C GLN A 22 -3.53 -13.06 -7.75
N ARG A 23 -3.69 -14.25 -8.35
CA ARG A 23 -4.16 -14.40 -9.74
C ARG A 23 -5.57 -13.86 -9.94
N ILE A 24 -6.45 -14.05 -8.97
CA ILE A 24 -7.82 -13.50 -8.98
C ILE A 24 -7.79 -11.97 -8.96
N VAL A 25 -6.90 -11.38 -8.16
CA VAL A 25 -6.86 -9.93 -7.95
C VAL A 25 -6.14 -9.18 -9.08
N TRP A 26 -5.00 -9.69 -9.55
CA TRP A 26 -4.14 -9.00 -10.53
C TRP A 26 -4.18 -9.60 -11.94
N GLY A 27 -4.82 -10.75 -12.10
CA GLY A 27 -4.95 -11.44 -13.39
C GLY A 27 -3.82 -12.43 -13.66
N ARG A 28 -4.01 -13.23 -14.71
CA ARG A 28 -3.07 -14.31 -15.07
C ARG A 28 -1.72 -13.84 -15.61
N GLN A 29 -1.59 -12.58 -15.95
CA GLN A 29 -0.34 -11.99 -16.45
C GLN A 29 0.55 -11.48 -15.28
N ASP A 30 0.02 -11.35 -14.07
CA ASP A 30 0.82 -11.07 -12.89
C ASP A 30 1.56 -12.34 -12.45
N THR A 31 2.81 -12.17 -12.04
CA THR A 31 3.59 -13.27 -11.46
C THR A 31 3.31 -13.29 -9.95
N PRO A 32 2.58 -14.27 -9.42
CA PRO A 32 2.32 -14.34 -8.00
C PRO A 32 3.58 -14.70 -7.22
N ASP A 33 3.63 -14.30 -5.96
CA ASP A 33 4.63 -14.82 -5.04
C ASP A 33 4.34 -16.32 -4.80
N PRO A 34 5.33 -17.21 -5.04
CA PRO A 34 5.13 -18.65 -4.88
C PRO A 34 4.78 -19.04 -3.43
N ALA A 35 3.87 -19.99 -3.29
CA ALA A 35 3.40 -20.43 -1.98
C ALA A 35 4.52 -20.97 -1.08
N ASP A 36 5.46 -21.74 -1.65
CA ASP A 36 6.62 -22.28 -0.95
C ASP A 36 7.57 -21.17 -0.48
N LEU A 37 7.78 -20.13 -1.29
CA LEU A 37 8.59 -18.97 -0.91
C LEU A 37 7.92 -18.19 0.24
N MET A 38 6.60 -17.94 0.16
CA MET A 38 5.87 -17.28 1.25
C MET A 38 5.96 -18.05 2.56
N MET A 39 5.89 -19.37 2.49
CA MET A 39 6.03 -20.26 3.67
C MET A 39 7.42 -20.16 4.29
N VAL A 40 8.49 -20.22 3.49
CA VAL A 40 9.87 -20.07 3.97
C VAL A 40 10.09 -18.69 4.59
N ILE A 41 9.64 -17.63 3.95
CA ILE A 41 9.75 -16.27 4.48
C ILE A 41 8.99 -16.12 5.81
N GLN A 42 7.82 -16.76 5.96
CA GLN A 42 7.09 -16.76 7.22
C GLN A 42 7.89 -17.46 8.34
N GLN A 43 8.53 -18.59 8.06
CA GLN A 43 9.39 -19.31 9.00
C GLN A 43 10.60 -18.46 9.44
N GLU A 44 11.14 -17.64 8.53
CA GLU A 44 12.26 -16.73 8.79
C GLU A 44 11.82 -15.40 9.43
N GLY A 45 10.61 -15.33 9.98
CA GLY A 45 10.11 -14.16 10.70
C GLY A 45 9.34 -13.18 9.86
N GLY A 46 8.93 -13.56 8.64
CA GLY A 46 8.00 -12.79 7.83
C GLY A 46 6.56 -12.96 8.30
N LEU A 47 5.69 -12.11 7.80
CA LEU A 47 4.24 -12.17 8.00
C LEU A 47 3.58 -12.73 6.74
N ALA A 48 2.83 -13.81 6.87
CA ALA A 48 1.81 -14.21 5.90
C ALA A 48 0.51 -14.43 6.68
N ALA A 49 -0.43 -13.49 6.64
CA ALA A 49 -1.67 -13.55 7.41
C ALA A 49 -2.88 -13.35 6.50
N GLY A 50 -3.96 -14.04 6.81
CA GLY A 50 -5.21 -14.03 6.07
C GLY A 50 -6.39 -13.52 6.89
N ALA A 51 -7.41 -13.08 6.16
CA ALA A 51 -8.76 -12.86 6.68
C ALA A 51 -9.68 -13.92 6.09
N PHE A 52 -10.29 -14.71 6.96
CA PHE A 52 -11.14 -15.84 6.58
C PHE A 52 -12.58 -15.56 6.92
N GLN A 53 -13.48 -15.95 6.03
CA GLN A 53 -14.91 -15.98 6.26
C GLN A 53 -15.43 -17.36 5.87
N ASP A 54 -16.10 -18.05 6.79
CA ASP A 54 -16.61 -19.42 6.58
C ASP A 54 -15.53 -20.40 6.05
N GLY A 55 -14.29 -20.22 6.50
CA GLY A 55 -13.12 -21.02 6.08
C GLY A 55 -12.52 -20.61 4.73
N GLN A 56 -13.12 -19.66 4.01
CA GLN A 56 -12.59 -19.15 2.75
C GLN A 56 -11.67 -17.94 2.97
N LEU A 57 -10.54 -17.88 2.28
CA LEU A 57 -9.61 -16.76 2.31
C LEU A 57 -10.16 -15.58 1.51
N MET A 58 -10.57 -14.52 2.19
CA MET A 58 -11.14 -13.31 1.59
C MET A 58 -10.11 -12.20 1.37
N GLY A 59 -8.95 -12.32 1.96
CA GLY A 59 -7.84 -11.37 1.76
C GLY A 59 -6.62 -11.82 2.54
N TYR A 60 -5.46 -11.34 2.13
CA TYR A 60 -4.22 -11.63 2.84
C TYR A 60 -3.26 -10.44 2.80
N VAL A 61 -2.33 -10.43 3.73
CA VAL A 61 -1.20 -9.51 3.79
C VAL A 61 0.08 -10.32 3.93
N PHE A 62 1.08 -9.95 3.12
CA PHE A 62 2.40 -10.57 3.12
C PHE A 62 3.47 -9.51 3.32
N GLY A 63 4.43 -9.81 4.18
CA GLY A 63 5.55 -8.94 4.47
C GLY A 63 6.74 -9.74 5.00
N PHE A 64 7.93 -9.20 4.84
CA PHE A 64 9.17 -9.86 5.23
C PHE A 64 10.11 -8.93 5.99
N PRO A 65 10.99 -9.47 6.86
CA PRO A 65 11.98 -8.70 7.57
C PRO A 65 12.97 -8.05 6.59
N THR A 66 13.50 -6.91 6.96
CA THR A 66 14.59 -6.27 6.23
C THR A 66 15.91 -6.51 6.96
N ARG A 67 17.04 -6.15 6.35
CA ARG A 67 18.34 -6.16 7.05
C ARG A 67 18.42 -5.16 8.22
N GLU A 68 17.49 -4.21 8.28
CA GLU A 68 17.41 -3.21 9.34
C GLU A 68 16.50 -3.74 10.45
N ALA A 69 17.06 -3.88 11.66
CA ALA A 69 16.29 -4.39 12.81
C ALA A 69 15.08 -3.52 13.12
N GLY A 70 13.95 -4.14 13.45
CA GLY A 70 12.70 -3.42 13.76
C GLY A 70 11.98 -2.84 12.55
N VAL A 71 12.38 -3.23 11.33
CA VAL A 71 11.77 -2.78 10.07
C VAL A 71 11.28 -3.97 9.24
N GLN A 72 10.02 -3.91 8.80
CA GLN A 72 9.41 -4.89 7.88
C GLN A 72 9.12 -4.22 6.52
N HIS A 73 9.31 -4.96 5.45
CA HIS A 73 8.76 -4.63 4.14
C HIS A 73 7.39 -5.30 3.98
N SER A 74 6.33 -4.51 3.76
CA SER A 74 5.01 -5.03 3.41
C SER A 74 4.96 -5.21 1.89
N HIS A 75 4.93 -6.47 1.43
CA HIS A 75 5.11 -6.77 0.02
C HIS A 75 3.80 -6.77 -0.75
N ARG A 76 2.83 -7.58 -0.31
CA ARG A 76 1.52 -7.67 -0.96
C ARG A 76 0.37 -7.52 0.04
N LEU A 77 -0.72 -6.92 -0.44
CA LEU A 77 -2.01 -6.86 0.22
C LEU A 77 -3.06 -7.13 -0.86
N ALA A 78 -3.78 -8.23 -0.74
CA ALA A 78 -4.86 -8.59 -1.65
C ALA A 78 -6.20 -8.75 -0.92
N VAL A 79 -7.26 -8.33 -1.57
CA VAL A 79 -8.65 -8.50 -1.10
C VAL A 79 -9.46 -9.12 -2.24
N HIS A 80 -10.14 -10.23 -1.94
CA HIS A 80 -11.00 -10.89 -2.90
C HIS A 80 -12.02 -9.90 -3.48
N PRO A 81 -12.36 -9.97 -4.78
CA PRO A 81 -13.31 -9.05 -5.40
C PRO A 81 -14.63 -8.92 -4.61
N ASP A 82 -15.16 -10.01 -4.10
CA ASP A 82 -16.44 -10.06 -3.36
C ASP A 82 -16.37 -9.36 -1.98
N ALA A 83 -15.17 -9.17 -1.45
CA ALA A 83 -14.93 -8.45 -0.19
C ALA A 83 -14.47 -7.00 -0.37
N ARG A 84 -14.41 -6.51 -1.62
CA ARG A 84 -14.04 -5.11 -1.88
C ARG A 84 -15.10 -4.16 -1.34
N GLY A 85 -14.66 -2.97 -0.93
CA GLY A 85 -15.55 -1.97 -0.33
C GLY A 85 -15.90 -2.20 1.15
N SER A 86 -15.63 -3.39 1.71
CA SER A 86 -15.91 -3.73 3.13
C SER A 86 -14.88 -3.18 4.14
N GLY A 87 -13.83 -2.52 3.66
CA GLY A 87 -12.70 -2.08 4.50
C GLY A 87 -11.73 -3.20 4.89
N LEU A 88 -11.83 -4.40 4.27
CA LEU A 88 -11.01 -5.54 4.63
C LEU A 88 -9.51 -5.29 4.49
N GLY A 89 -9.08 -4.58 3.44
CA GLY A 89 -7.67 -4.22 3.26
C GLY A 89 -7.12 -3.36 4.40
N LEU A 90 -7.91 -2.42 4.92
CA LEU A 90 -7.55 -1.62 6.09
C LEU A 90 -7.44 -2.49 7.35
N LYS A 91 -8.39 -3.40 7.57
CA LYS A 91 -8.37 -4.33 8.72
C LYS A 91 -7.16 -5.25 8.68
N LEU A 92 -6.78 -5.77 7.51
CA LEU A 92 -5.56 -6.57 7.32
C LEU A 92 -4.29 -5.75 7.64
N LYS A 93 -4.25 -4.47 7.29
CA LYS A 93 -3.13 -3.59 7.66
C LYS A 93 -3.09 -3.33 9.16
N TRP A 94 -4.22 -3.18 9.84
CA TRP A 94 -4.24 -3.07 11.30
C TRP A 94 -3.81 -4.38 11.97
N HIS A 95 -4.21 -5.53 11.46
CA HIS A 95 -3.71 -6.82 11.92
C HIS A 95 -2.17 -6.92 11.73
N GLN A 96 -1.64 -6.51 10.57
CA GLN A 96 -0.18 -6.42 10.35
C GLN A 96 0.50 -5.51 11.38
N ARG A 97 -0.09 -4.36 11.70
CA ARG A 97 0.46 -3.45 12.72
C ARG A 97 0.59 -4.13 14.08
N ASP A 98 -0.48 -4.74 14.55
CA ASP A 98 -0.49 -5.39 15.86
C ASP A 98 0.48 -6.57 15.92
N TRP A 99 0.53 -7.36 14.83
CA TRP A 99 1.50 -8.44 14.66
C TRP A 99 2.95 -7.93 14.71
N CYS A 100 3.24 -6.83 14.05
CA CYS A 100 4.55 -6.19 14.03
C CYS A 100 4.96 -5.64 15.40
N LEU A 101 4.06 -4.88 16.05
CA LEU A 101 4.34 -4.29 17.36
C LEU A 101 4.60 -5.35 18.43
N ALA A 102 3.86 -6.46 18.42
CA ALA A 102 4.08 -7.61 19.31
C ALA A 102 5.47 -8.23 19.15
N ARG A 103 6.17 -7.96 18.03
CA ARG A 103 7.52 -8.47 17.70
C ARG A 103 8.60 -7.38 17.72
N GLY A 104 8.29 -6.20 18.25
CA GLY A 104 9.24 -5.08 18.34
C GLY A 104 9.50 -4.38 17.00
N ILE A 105 8.74 -4.69 15.96
CA ILE A 105 8.82 -4.02 14.66
C ILE A 105 8.02 -2.73 14.73
N LYS A 106 8.69 -1.59 14.60
CA LYS A 106 8.08 -0.26 14.74
C LYS A 106 7.91 0.50 13.43
N LEU A 107 8.55 0.04 12.37
CA LEU A 107 8.47 0.64 11.04
C LEU A 107 8.11 -0.40 10.00
N VAL A 108 7.05 -0.15 9.24
CA VAL A 108 6.71 -0.92 8.05
C VAL A 108 6.85 -0.03 6.82
N ARG A 109 7.49 -0.55 5.77
CA ARG A 109 7.69 0.17 4.50
C ARG A 109 7.09 -0.61 3.34
N TRP A 110 6.57 0.09 2.35
CA TRP A 110 6.14 -0.48 1.08
C TRP A 110 6.09 0.59 0.00
N THR A 111 5.86 0.18 -1.24
CA THR A 111 5.72 1.10 -2.35
C THR A 111 4.32 1.05 -2.94
N TYR A 112 3.86 2.17 -3.50
CA TYR A 112 2.62 2.23 -4.27
C TYR A 112 2.72 3.24 -5.41
N ASP A 113 1.86 3.08 -6.41
CA ASP A 113 1.77 4.00 -7.54
C ASP A 113 1.15 5.34 -7.10
N PRO A 114 1.90 6.48 -7.25
CA PRO A 114 1.43 7.80 -6.80
C PRO A 114 0.15 8.29 -7.48
N LEU A 115 -0.20 7.77 -8.66
CA LEU A 115 -1.38 8.22 -9.40
C LEU A 115 -2.67 7.44 -9.08
N ARG A 116 -2.62 6.52 -8.12
CA ARG A 116 -3.79 5.75 -7.67
C ARG A 116 -4.39 6.35 -6.40
N ALA A 117 -5.46 7.15 -6.56
CA ALA A 117 -6.14 7.84 -5.45
C ALA A 117 -6.59 6.90 -4.32
N VAL A 118 -7.08 5.69 -4.66
CA VAL A 118 -7.49 4.69 -3.66
C VAL A 118 -6.32 4.29 -2.75
N ASN A 119 -5.13 4.10 -3.34
CA ASN A 119 -3.92 3.77 -2.58
C ASN A 119 -3.42 4.97 -1.77
N ALA A 120 -3.45 6.17 -2.35
CA ALA A 120 -3.11 7.40 -1.64
C ALA A 120 -3.98 7.59 -0.40
N ASN A 121 -5.30 7.47 -0.55
CA ASN A 121 -6.24 7.58 0.56
C ASN A 121 -5.99 6.51 1.64
N LEU A 122 -5.82 5.24 1.26
CA LEU A 122 -5.53 4.17 2.21
C LEU A 122 -4.22 4.44 2.97
N ASN A 123 -3.13 4.66 2.23
CA ASN A 123 -1.79 4.71 2.80
C ASN A 123 -1.53 5.96 3.63
N ILE A 124 -1.99 7.11 3.17
CA ILE A 124 -1.70 8.40 3.80
C ILE A 124 -2.78 8.79 4.82
N ASN A 125 -4.05 8.74 4.42
CA ASN A 125 -5.13 9.18 5.32
C ASN A 125 -5.54 8.12 6.33
N ARG A 126 -5.87 6.91 5.84
CA ARG A 126 -6.44 5.87 6.70
C ARG A 126 -5.39 5.22 7.59
N LEU A 127 -4.19 4.95 7.06
CA LEU A 127 -3.10 4.31 7.81
C LEU A 127 -2.17 5.32 8.51
N GLY A 128 -2.12 6.56 8.05
CA GLY A 128 -1.22 7.56 8.62
C GLY A 128 0.24 7.43 8.17
N GLY A 129 0.49 6.71 7.07
CA GLY A 129 1.82 6.66 6.47
C GLY A 129 2.27 8.02 5.96
N VAL A 130 3.58 8.20 5.85
CA VAL A 130 4.20 9.38 5.23
C VAL A 130 5.12 8.95 4.09
N ALA A 131 5.34 9.81 3.11
CA ALA A 131 6.24 9.51 2.00
C ALA A 131 7.07 10.74 1.63
N SER A 132 8.37 10.51 1.43
CA SER A 132 9.34 11.54 1.03
C SER A 132 10.40 10.99 0.08
N THR A 133 10.13 9.83 -0.50
CA THR A 133 11.02 9.19 -1.47
C THR A 133 10.22 8.77 -2.68
N TYR A 134 10.64 9.26 -3.84
CA TYR A 134 10.08 8.92 -5.14
C TYR A 134 11.05 8.00 -5.88
N LEU A 135 10.57 6.84 -6.27
CA LEU A 135 11.33 5.82 -7.00
C LEU A 135 10.87 5.85 -8.46
N LYS A 136 11.74 6.30 -9.35
CA LYS A 136 11.46 6.43 -10.79
C LYS A 136 11.60 5.07 -11.44
N ASP A 137 10.59 4.66 -12.19
CA ASP A 137 10.57 3.43 -12.98
C ASP A 137 11.11 2.20 -12.24
N TYR A 138 10.63 2.04 -11.00
CA TYR A 138 11.23 1.16 -9.98
C TYR A 138 11.23 -0.32 -10.35
N TYR A 139 10.20 -0.77 -11.07
CA TYR A 139 10.07 -2.16 -11.52
C TYR A 139 10.36 -2.34 -13.03
N GLY A 140 10.74 -1.26 -13.74
CA GLY A 140 10.87 -1.30 -15.18
C GLY A 140 9.53 -1.49 -15.89
N GLU A 141 9.57 -2.14 -17.04
CA GLU A 141 8.34 -2.47 -17.79
C GLU A 141 7.47 -3.45 -17.00
N MET A 142 6.22 -3.10 -16.82
CA MET A 142 5.23 -3.92 -16.13
C MET A 142 4.16 -4.40 -17.11
N ALA A 143 3.77 -5.66 -16.97
CA ALA A 143 2.64 -6.23 -17.69
C ALA A 143 1.29 -5.90 -17.04
N GLY A 144 0.21 -6.16 -17.76
CA GLY A 144 -1.16 -6.08 -17.24
C GLY A 144 -1.65 -4.64 -17.04
N ILE A 145 -2.24 -4.35 -15.91
CA ILE A 145 -2.89 -3.04 -15.62
C ILE A 145 -1.92 -1.84 -15.58
N ASN A 146 -0.62 -2.10 -15.52
CA ASN A 146 0.42 -1.08 -15.49
C ASN A 146 1.20 -0.98 -16.82
N GLU A 147 0.81 -1.75 -17.83
CA GLU A 147 1.48 -1.80 -19.12
C GLU A 147 1.48 -0.44 -19.81
N GLY A 148 2.65 -0.05 -20.29
CA GLY A 148 2.81 1.14 -21.11
C GLY A 148 3.01 2.45 -20.39
N ALA A 149 3.18 2.45 -19.05
CA ALA A 149 3.61 3.60 -18.28
C ALA A 149 4.80 3.24 -17.37
N PRO A 150 5.72 4.20 -17.10
CA PRO A 150 6.79 3.99 -16.12
C PRO A 150 6.24 3.54 -14.77
N SER A 151 6.91 2.55 -14.17
CA SER A 151 6.51 1.96 -12.90
C SER A 151 6.94 2.77 -11.68
N ASP A 152 6.63 4.07 -11.68
CA ASP A 152 6.96 4.98 -10.58
C ASP A 152 6.31 4.56 -9.28
N ARG A 153 7.02 4.73 -8.17
CA ARG A 153 6.54 4.38 -6.83
C ARG A 153 6.86 5.48 -5.82
N LEU A 154 5.95 5.64 -4.87
CA LEU A 154 6.23 6.32 -3.62
C LEU A 154 6.59 5.28 -2.57
N LEU A 155 7.67 5.49 -1.82
CA LEU A 155 8.02 4.69 -0.66
C LEU A 155 7.30 5.25 0.58
N VAL A 156 6.40 4.47 1.14
CA VAL A 156 5.69 4.79 2.38
C VAL A 156 6.53 4.34 3.57
N ASN A 157 6.64 5.21 4.57
CA ASN A 157 7.12 4.90 5.90
C ASN A 157 5.94 4.96 6.88
N TRP A 158 5.61 3.84 7.47
CA TRP A 158 4.52 3.69 8.43
C TRP A 158 5.07 3.40 9.82
N ARG A 159 5.24 4.45 10.63
CA ARG A 159 5.72 4.35 12.01
C ARG A 159 4.56 3.91 12.91
N LEU A 160 4.53 2.63 13.26
CA LEU A 160 3.40 1.94 13.87
C LEU A 160 3.00 2.47 15.25
N ASP A 161 3.98 2.96 16.02
CA ASP A 161 3.84 3.49 17.39
C ASP A 161 3.75 5.02 17.44
N SER A 162 3.66 5.71 16.29
CA SER A 162 3.51 7.15 16.25
C SER A 162 2.12 7.62 16.69
N GLU A 163 2.03 8.81 17.26
CA GLU A 163 0.76 9.47 17.62
C GLU A 163 -0.17 9.54 16.40
N ARG A 164 0.35 9.97 15.25
CA ARG A 164 -0.36 10.03 13.98
C ARG A 164 -1.06 8.71 13.61
N VAL A 165 -0.40 7.57 13.78
CA VAL A 165 -0.96 6.25 13.49
C VAL A 165 -1.96 5.85 14.57
N SER A 166 -1.66 6.12 15.83
CA SER A 166 -2.54 5.81 16.97
C SER A 166 -3.88 6.54 16.89
N GLU A 167 -3.89 7.80 16.46
CA GLU A 167 -5.11 8.57 16.21
C GLU A 167 -5.98 7.91 15.13
N ARG A 168 -5.38 7.35 14.08
CA ARG A 168 -6.12 6.68 13.00
C ARG A 168 -6.71 5.34 13.41
N VAL A 169 -6.04 4.62 14.31
CA VAL A 169 -6.61 3.42 14.94
C VAL A 169 -7.88 3.77 15.72
N SER A 170 -7.85 4.88 16.46
CA SER A 170 -8.96 5.30 17.33
C SER A 170 -10.11 5.93 16.54
N ASN A 171 -9.81 6.76 15.55
CA ASN A 171 -10.77 7.64 14.88
C ASN A 171 -11.12 7.18 13.45
N GLY A 172 -10.48 6.11 12.95
CA GLY A 172 -10.71 5.57 11.60
C GLY A 172 -10.16 6.41 10.44
N SER A 173 -9.84 7.67 10.66
CA SER A 173 -9.19 8.59 9.74
C SER A 173 -8.68 9.80 10.53
N GLY A 174 -7.71 10.53 9.98
CA GLY A 174 -7.24 11.79 10.55
C GLY A 174 -6.92 12.75 9.43
N THR A 175 -7.35 13.99 9.56
CA THR A 175 -6.87 15.11 8.76
C THR A 175 -5.71 15.75 9.48
N GLU A 176 -4.59 15.92 8.79
CA GLU A 176 -3.53 16.79 9.33
C GLU A 176 -4.07 18.22 9.39
N PRO A 177 -3.81 18.94 10.49
CA PRO A 177 -4.08 20.38 10.51
C PRO A 177 -3.32 21.05 9.36
N GLU A 178 -4.00 21.95 8.68
CA GLU A 178 -3.41 22.71 7.59
C GLU A 178 -2.21 23.51 8.14
N ARG A 179 -1.00 23.09 7.76
CA ARG A 179 0.21 23.83 8.14
C ARG A 179 0.36 25.04 7.24
N ILE A 180 0.82 26.15 7.80
CA ILE A 180 0.96 27.48 7.15
C ILE A 180 1.79 27.42 5.84
N SER A 181 2.55 26.35 5.60
CA SER A 181 3.30 26.11 4.35
C SER A 181 3.03 24.70 3.80
N SER A 182 1.84 24.44 3.31
CA SER A 182 1.53 23.21 2.59
C SER A 182 1.53 23.44 1.08
N VAL A 183 2.03 22.42 0.35
CA VAL A 183 1.95 22.37 -1.11
C VAL A 183 0.95 21.30 -1.49
N ARG A 184 0.13 21.58 -2.50
CA ARG A 184 -0.84 20.62 -3.03
C ARG A 184 -0.43 20.16 -4.42
N ILE A 185 -0.50 18.85 -4.67
CA ILE A 185 -0.20 18.24 -5.96
C ILE A 185 -1.39 17.37 -6.36
N SER A 186 -2.12 17.82 -7.38
CA SER A 186 -3.26 17.07 -7.92
C SER A 186 -2.82 15.86 -8.75
N ILE A 187 -3.63 14.82 -8.72
CA ILE A 187 -3.48 13.62 -9.56
C ILE A 187 -4.76 13.39 -10.40
N PRO A 188 -4.67 12.65 -11.52
CA PRO A 188 -5.83 12.31 -12.32
C PRO A 188 -6.90 11.57 -11.52
N GLU A 189 -8.16 11.76 -11.88
CA GLU A 189 -9.30 11.10 -11.24
C GLU A 189 -9.21 9.58 -11.30
N ASN A 190 -8.88 9.06 -12.47
CA ASN A 190 -8.71 7.64 -12.71
C ASN A 190 -7.56 7.44 -13.71
N PHE A 191 -6.36 7.20 -13.20
CA PHE A 191 -5.18 7.02 -14.02
C PHE A 191 -5.27 5.78 -14.93
N ASP A 192 -5.89 4.70 -14.46
CA ASP A 192 -6.01 3.47 -15.25
C ASP A 192 -6.94 3.68 -16.46
N MET A 193 -8.02 4.45 -16.30
CA MET A 193 -8.87 4.83 -17.42
C MET A 193 -8.17 5.80 -18.36
N LEU A 194 -7.47 6.78 -17.81
CA LEU A 194 -6.71 7.76 -18.62
C LEU A 194 -5.64 7.05 -19.47
N LEU A 195 -4.92 6.09 -18.89
CA LEU A 195 -3.89 5.31 -19.60
C LEU A 195 -4.46 4.52 -20.79
N LYS A 196 -5.71 4.05 -20.69
CA LYS A 196 -6.40 3.32 -21.76
C LYS A 196 -6.99 4.24 -22.82
N SER A 197 -7.52 5.41 -22.44
CA SER A 197 -8.24 6.32 -23.32
C SER A 197 -7.34 7.37 -23.99
N ASP A 198 -6.29 7.80 -23.30
CA ASP A 198 -5.36 8.85 -23.76
C ASP A 198 -3.98 8.62 -23.13
N ARG A 199 -3.20 7.75 -23.77
CA ARG A 199 -1.89 7.35 -23.28
C ARG A 199 -0.90 8.52 -23.21
N GLU A 200 -0.93 9.43 -24.17
CA GLU A 200 -0.02 10.58 -24.23
C GLU A 200 -0.27 11.51 -23.02
N ARG A 201 -1.51 11.81 -22.75
CA ARG A 201 -1.91 12.60 -21.59
C ARG A 201 -1.58 11.88 -20.28
N ALA A 202 -1.76 10.54 -20.19
CA ALA A 202 -1.41 9.76 -19.01
C ALA A 202 0.10 9.84 -18.72
N LEU A 203 0.95 9.71 -19.75
CA LEU A 203 2.40 9.86 -19.62
C LEU A 203 2.79 11.29 -19.21
N SER A 204 2.17 12.30 -19.80
CA SER A 204 2.39 13.70 -19.40
C SER A 204 2.06 13.95 -17.92
N GLU A 205 0.91 13.43 -17.43
CA GLU A 205 0.53 13.52 -16.02
C GLU A 205 1.50 12.77 -15.11
N ARG A 206 1.97 11.58 -15.53
CA ARG A 206 2.99 10.81 -14.80
C ARG A 206 4.27 11.64 -14.61
N LEU A 207 4.78 12.24 -15.66
CA LEU A 207 5.99 13.06 -15.62
C LEU A 207 5.77 14.35 -14.81
N ARG A 208 4.65 15.03 -14.99
CA ARG A 208 4.30 16.23 -14.21
C ARG A 208 4.30 15.94 -12.70
N VAL A 209 3.62 14.88 -12.26
CA VAL A 209 3.55 14.53 -10.84
C VAL A 209 4.91 14.08 -10.32
N ARG A 210 5.68 13.31 -11.11
CA ARG A 210 7.07 12.93 -10.79
C ARG A 210 7.92 14.15 -10.49
N ASP A 211 7.96 15.11 -11.42
CA ASP A 211 8.85 16.27 -11.33
C ASP A 211 8.49 17.14 -10.12
N LEU A 212 7.21 17.39 -9.89
CA LEU A 212 6.74 18.12 -8.72
C LEU A 212 7.11 17.43 -7.41
N MET A 213 6.86 16.12 -7.28
CA MET A 213 7.16 15.39 -6.05
C MET A 213 8.66 15.32 -5.79
N VAL A 214 9.47 15.03 -6.81
CA VAL A 214 10.92 14.95 -6.68
C VAL A 214 11.50 16.29 -6.24
N SER A 215 11.05 17.41 -6.86
CA SER A 215 11.49 18.76 -6.49
C SER A 215 11.15 19.07 -5.03
N HIS A 216 9.89 18.88 -4.61
CA HIS A 216 9.50 19.20 -3.24
C HIS A 216 10.15 18.28 -2.20
N PHE A 217 10.39 17.02 -2.52
CA PHE A 217 11.13 16.13 -1.61
C PHE A 217 12.59 16.57 -1.43
N ALA A 218 13.22 17.09 -2.52
CA ALA A 218 14.57 17.67 -2.42
C ALA A 218 14.58 18.93 -1.55
N ASP A 219 13.50 19.71 -1.54
CA ASP A 219 13.32 20.89 -0.69
C ASP A 219 12.90 20.57 0.76
N GLY A 220 12.91 19.29 1.16
CA GLY A 220 12.63 18.85 2.51
C GLY A 220 11.14 18.70 2.85
N PHE A 221 10.26 18.66 1.84
CA PHE A 221 8.85 18.32 2.05
C PHE A 221 8.64 16.81 2.14
N GLU A 222 7.53 16.42 2.75
CA GLU A 222 7.03 15.04 2.74
C GLU A 222 5.50 15.04 2.58
N ILE A 223 4.96 13.98 2.00
CA ILE A 223 3.51 13.77 1.90
C ILE A 223 2.98 13.42 3.28
N ARG A 224 2.03 14.23 3.77
CA ARG A 224 1.34 14.04 5.06
C ARG A 224 -0.17 13.90 4.92
N GLY A 225 -0.76 14.33 3.82
CA GLY A 225 -2.21 14.27 3.60
C GLY A 225 -2.55 13.90 2.17
N PHE A 226 -3.78 13.49 1.98
CA PHE A 226 -4.40 13.32 0.68
C PHE A 226 -5.86 13.75 0.75
N ASP A 227 -6.21 14.78 -0.01
CA ASP A 227 -7.58 15.22 -0.15
C ASP A 227 -8.30 14.31 -1.16
N ASN A 228 -9.21 13.47 -0.68
CA ASN A 228 -9.90 12.53 -1.52
C ASN A 228 -10.97 13.17 -2.42
N ALA A 229 -11.45 14.37 -2.09
CA ALA A 229 -12.45 15.08 -2.89
C ALA A 229 -11.79 15.77 -4.08
N THR A 230 -10.66 16.46 -3.85
CA THR A 230 -9.89 17.16 -4.90
C THR A 230 -8.82 16.29 -5.54
N ARG A 231 -8.53 15.11 -4.97
CA ARG A 231 -7.45 14.19 -5.37
C ARG A 231 -6.08 14.86 -5.36
N GLU A 232 -5.80 15.54 -4.26
CA GLU A 232 -4.54 16.25 -4.06
C GLU A 232 -3.74 15.67 -2.91
N TYR A 233 -2.47 15.42 -3.16
CA TYR A 233 -1.51 15.22 -2.08
C TYR A 233 -1.23 16.54 -1.37
N ILE A 234 -1.14 16.47 -0.05
CA ILE A 234 -0.79 17.60 0.81
C ILE A 234 0.61 17.33 1.35
N LEU A 235 1.56 18.16 0.95
CA LEU A 235 2.95 18.09 1.37
C LEU A 235 3.22 19.19 2.40
N ALA A 236 3.99 18.85 3.44
CA ALA A 236 4.46 19.80 4.43
C ALA A 236 5.95 19.60 4.71
N ARG A 237 6.64 20.62 5.18
CA ARG A 237 8.05 20.48 5.60
C ARG A 237 8.16 19.53 6.78
N ARG A 238 9.26 18.76 6.81
CA ARG A 238 9.61 17.83 7.91
C ARG A 238 9.83 18.56 9.22
#